data_a755667b587a12909f9adb92f44c619d
#
_entry.id   a755667b587a12909f9adb92f44c619d
#
_cell.length_a   1.000
_cell.length_b   1.000
_cell.length_c   1.000
_cell.angle_alpha   90.00
_cell.angle_beta   90.00
_cell.angle_gamma   90.00
#
_symmetry.space_group_name_H-M   'P 1'
#
loop_
_entity.id
_entity.type
_entity.pdbx_description
1 polymer ?
#
loop_
_entity_poly.entity_id
_entity_poly.type
_entity_poly.pdbx_seq_one_letter_code
_entity_poly.pdbx_strand_id
1 'polypeptide(L)'
;LLNVSFLVHEGIKISKVTQLSEEEMHDLVQKKSGANGCYSAEINALKMAMFEYDQVAFTKAFDACVKQYGTDKAFTEVLGEFIAQLGILWQTNTISVANEHFVSNLIKQKLYSLIDATRVIPKNDAKTYLLYLPANELHEIGLLYLQYQLLINGQHVIFLGQNTPSTYLNEVYSKTPFNEVVSIFTTNPHCDEVSDYIENLAASLENYPVQF
;
A
#
# COMPACT_ATOMS: atom_id res chain seq x y z
N LEU A 1 21.61 4.64 13.25
CA LEU A 1 20.85 5.80 13.78
C LEU A 1 19.34 5.54 13.81
N LEU A 2 18.75 4.99 12.74
CA LEU A 2 17.30 4.73 12.64
C LEU A 2 16.79 3.72 13.69
N ASN A 3 17.51 2.61 13.92
CA ASN A 3 17.19 1.65 14.97
C ASN A 3 17.18 2.30 16.37
N VAL A 4 18.15 3.17 16.63
CA VAL A 4 18.24 3.91 17.90
C VAL A 4 17.03 4.84 18.04
N SER A 5 16.70 5.60 16.99
CA SER A 5 15.55 6.52 16.98
C SER A 5 14.23 5.77 17.21
N PHE A 6 14.03 4.64 16.52
CA PHE A 6 12.86 3.79 16.68
C PHE A 6 12.72 3.27 18.11
N LEU A 7 13.78 2.67 18.69
CA LEU A 7 13.73 2.09 20.02
C LEU A 7 13.52 3.15 21.12
N VAL A 8 14.04 4.37 20.92
CA VAL A 8 13.80 5.50 21.83
C VAL A 8 12.35 5.97 21.72
N HIS A 9 11.77 6.03 20.51
CA HIS A 9 10.35 6.34 20.30
C HIS A 9 9.44 5.31 20.96
N GLU A 10 9.84 4.03 20.94
CA GLU A 10 9.17 2.93 21.65
C GLU A 10 9.40 2.93 23.18
N GLY A 11 9.93 4.00 23.72
CA GLY A 11 10.09 4.24 25.17
C GLY A 11 11.30 3.57 25.81
N ILE A 12 12.26 3.07 25.01
CA ILE A 12 13.50 2.52 25.54
C ILE A 12 14.49 3.66 25.80
N LYS A 13 15.04 3.72 26.99
CA LYS A 13 16.02 4.76 27.35
C LYS A 13 17.25 4.68 26.43
N ILE A 14 17.67 5.82 25.87
CA ILE A 14 18.82 5.91 24.97
C ILE A 14 20.09 5.26 25.56
N SER A 15 20.31 5.41 26.86
CA SER A 15 21.44 4.79 27.56
C SER A 15 21.43 3.25 27.54
N LYS A 16 20.25 2.64 27.36
CA LYS A 16 20.13 1.19 27.21
C LYS A 16 20.36 0.79 25.75
N VAL A 17 19.83 1.57 24.81
CA VAL A 17 19.98 1.30 23.38
C VAL A 17 21.44 1.37 22.95
N THR A 18 22.23 2.32 23.49
CA THR A 18 23.66 2.49 23.16
C THR A 18 24.56 1.37 23.71
N GLN A 19 24.04 0.52 24.58
CA GLN A 19 24.79 -0.64 25.12
C GLN A 19 24.51 -1.94 24.36
N LEU A 20 23.53 -1.92 23.42
CA LEU A 20 23.18 -3.07 22.62
C LEU A 20 24.15 -3.22 21.45
N SER A 21 24.47 -4.46 21.09
CA SER A 21 25.10 -4.78 19.81
C SER A 21 24.13 -4.52 18.66
N GLU A 22 24.64 -4.48 17.42
CA GLU A 22 23.77 -4.33 16.24
C GLU A 22 22.75 -5.46 16.16
N GLU A 23 23.15 -6.69 16.44
CA GLU A 23 22.28 -7.87 16.44
C GLU A 23 21.18 -7.76 17.49
N GLU A 24 21.53 -7.41 18.73
CA GLU A 24 20.55 -7.18 19.81
C GLU A 24 19.59 -6.02 19.50
N MET A 25 20.08 -4.95 18.85
CA MET A 25 19.23 -3.86 18.38
C MET A 25 18.22 -4.33 17.31
N HIS A 26 18.68 -5.11 16.33
CA HIS A 26 17.81 -5.69 15.31
C HIS A 26 16.72 -6.58 15.92
N ASP A 27 17.10 -7.50 16.80
CA ASP A 27 16.17 -8.38 17.52
C ASP A 27 15.14 -7.58 18.33
N LEU A 28 15.58 -6.50 18.97
CA LEU A 28 14.69 -5.69 19.79
C LEU A 28 13.74 -4.85 18.96
N VAL A 29 14.19 -4.31 17.80
CA VAL A 29 13.34 -3.65 16.82
C VAL A 29 12.29 -4.63 16.28
N GLN A 30 12.70 -5.83 15.90
CA GLN A 30 11.80 -6.87 15.41
C GLN A 30 10.73 -7.26 16.47
N LYS A 31 11.13 -7.40 17.72
CA LYS A 31 10.20 -7.66 18.82
C LYS A 31 9.24 -6.50 19.09
N LYS A 32 9.74 -5.28 19.04
CA LYS A 32 8.95 -4.08 19.36
C LYS A 32 8.00 -3.68 18.23
N SER A 33 8.40 -3.84 16.99
CA SER A 33 7.54 -3.57 15.83
C SER A 33 6.31 -4.49 15.72
N GLY A 34 6.12 -5.44 16.64
CA GLY A 34 4.99 -6.36 16.65
C GLY A 34 4.23 -6.48 17.97
N ALA A 35 4.58 -5.69 19.00
CA ALA A 35 4.24 -6.09 20.37
C ALA A 35 2.90 -5.60 20.94
N ASN A 36 2.20 -4.60 20.39
CA ASN A 36 1.11 -3.92 21.13
C ASN A 36 -0.13 -3.52 20.31
N GLY A 37 -0.49 -4.23 19.24
CA GLY A 37 -1.69 -3.92 18.42
C GLY A 37 -2.84 -4.92 18.64
N CYS A 38 -4.06 -4.51 18.29
CA CYS A 38 -5.27 -5.34 18.34
C CYS A 38 -5.13 -6.63 17.50
N TYR A 39 -4.28 -6.64 16.47
CA TYR A 39 -4.04 -7.75 15.52
C TYR A 39 -2.60 -8.29 15.60
N SER A 40 -1.96 -8.19 16.75
CA SER A 40 -0.54 -8.52 16.90
C SER A 40 -0.19 -9.98 16.57
N ALA A 41 -1.09 -10.91 16.86
CA ALA A 41 -0.89 -12.33 16.56
C ALA A 41 -0.92 -12.59 15.04
N GLU A 42 -1.88 -11.99 14.34
CA GLU A 42 -2.06 -12.08 12.90
C GLU A 42 -0.88 -11.44 12.17
N ILE A 43 -0.50 -10.23 12.56
CA ILE A 43 0.63 -9.51 11.99
C ILE A 43 1.94 -10.28 12.20
N ASN A 44 2.14 -10.87 13.37
CA ASN A 44 3.32 -11.69 13.63
C ASN A 44 3.34 -12.96 12.75
N ALA A 45 2.19 -13.59 12.52
CA ALA A 45 2.10 -14.74 11.60
C ALA A 45 2.47 -14.34 10.18
N LEU A 46 2.00 -13.18 9.69
CA LEU A 46 2.37 -12.65 8.38
C LEU A 46 3.87 -12.32 8.28
N LYS A 47 4.46 -11.73 9.35
CA LYS A 47 5.90 -11.43 9.41
C LYS A 47 6.75 -12.71 9.39
N MET A 48 6.38 -13.72 10.17
CA MET A 48 7.11 -14.99 10.17
C MET A 48 7.09 -15.63 8.78
N ALA A 49 5.93 -15.65 8.13
CA ALA A 49 5.80 -16.15 6.76
C ALA A 49 6.68 -15.34 5.77
N MET A 50 6.80 -14.03 5.96
CA MET A 50 7.70 -13.18 5.18
C MET A 50 9.17 -13.55 5.38
N PHE A 51 9.61 -13.69 6.62
CA PHE A 51 11.02 -13.99 6.93
C PHE A 51 11.44 -15.37 6.40
N GLU A 52 10.51 -16.33 6.42
CA GLU A 52 10.74 -17.69 5.92
C GLU A 52 10.45 -17.84 4.41
N TYR A 53 10.00 -16.77 3.73
CA TYR A 53 9.53 -16.82 2.34
C TYR A 53 8.45 -17.90 2.11
N ASP A 54 7.63 -18.19 3.13
CA ASP A 54 6.58 -19.19 3.08
C ASP A 54 5.26 -18.61 2.58
N GLN A 55 5.03 -18.76 1.26
CA GLN A 55 3.78 -18.32 0.61
C GLN A 55 2.55 -19.05 1.19
N VAL A 56 2.69 -20.33 1.57
CA VAL A 56 1.55 -21.10 2.07
C VAL A 56 1.15 -20.62 3.45
N ALA A 57 2.12 -20.38 4.33
CA ALA A 57 1.88 -19.82 5.65
C ALA A 57 1.27 -18.42 5.56
N PHE A 58 1.80 -17.55 4.69
CA PHE A 58 1.25 -16.21 4.44
C PHE A 58 -0.21 -16.28 4.00
N THR A 59 -0.50 -17.11 3.00
CA THR A 59 -1.86 -17.29 2.47
C THR A 59 -2.82 -17.78 3.56
N LYS A 60 -2.43 -18.78 4.34
CA LYS A 60 -3.26 -19.29 5.45
C LYS A 60 -3.53 -18.24 6.51
N ALA A 61 -2.50 -17.49 6.91
CA ALA A 61 -2.64 -16.41 7.90
C ALA A 61 -3.59 -15.32 7.40
N PHE A 62 -3.41 -14.86 6.16
CA PHE A 62 -4.26 -13.84 5.57
C PHE A 62 -5.72 -14.33 5.39
N ASP A 63 -5.92 -15.54 4.87
CA ASP A 63 -7.27 -16.09 4.67
C ASP A 63 -8.00 -16.30 6.01
N ALA A 64 -7.26 -16.61 7.10
CA ALA A 64 -7.81 -16.64 8.45
C ALA A 64 -8.27 -15.25 8.92
N CYS A 65 -7.49 -14.18 8.63
CA CYS A 65 -7.90 -12.80 8.90
C CYS A 65 -9.19 -12.43 8.15
N VAL A 66 -9.26 -12.75 6.86
CA VAL A 66 -10.47 -12.50 6.04
C VAL A 66 -11.68 -13.23 6.60
N LYS A 67 -11.51 -14.49 7.01
CA LYS A 67 -12.59 -15.29 7.60
C LYS A 67 -13.08 -14.73 8.94
N GLN A 68 -12.17 -14.23 9.76
CA GLN A 68 -12.46 -13.76 11.11
C GLN A 68 -13.01 -12.33 11.14
N TYR A 69 -12.47 -11.42 10.34
CA TYR A 69 -12.75 -9.99 10.41
C TYR A 69 -13.50 -9.46 9.19
N GLY A 70 -13.60 -10.24 8.12
CA GLY A 70 -14.10 -9.82 6.82
C GLY A 70 -13.00 -9.19 5.96
N THR A 71 -13.24 -9.12 4.66
CA THR A 71 -12.25 -8.64 3.67
C THR A 71 -11.80 -7.22 3.95
N ASP A 72 -12.74 -6.32 4.23
CA ASP A 72 -12.44 -4.90 4.43
C ASP A 72 -11.47 -4.69 5.60
N LYS A 73 -11.78 -5.22 6.79
CA LYS A 73 -10.90 -5.10 7.95
C LYS A 73 -9.57 -5.85 7.78
N ALA A 74 -9.56 -6.98 7.09
CA ALA A 74 -8.32 -7.69 6.80
C ALA A 74 -7.36 -6.82 5.98
N PHE A 75 -7.86 -6.04 5.03
CA PHE A 75 -7.04 -5.12 4.23
C PHE A 75 -6.72 -3.80 4.96
N THR A 76 -7.73 -3.15 5.56
CA THR A 76 -7.53 -1.81 6.13
C THR A 76 -6.80 -1.84 7.47
N GLU A 77 -7.17 -2.78 8.35
CA GLU A 77 -6.65 -2.81 9.71
C GLU A 77 -5.47 -3.78 9.84
N VAL A 78 -5.58 -5.03 9.38
CA VAL A 78 -4.51 -6.02 9.56
C VAL A 78 -3.36 -5.78 8.58
N LEU A 79 -3.64 -5.72 7.27
CA LEU A 79 -2.59 -5.47 6.28
C LEU A 79 -2.10 -4.01 6.31
N GLY A 80 -2.96 -3.05 6.62
CA GLY A 80 -2.55 -1.65 6.80
C GLY A 80 -1.49 -1.52 7.88
N GLU A 81 -1.75 -2.08 9.07
CA GLU A 81 -0.79 -2.10 10.18
C GLU A 81 0.47 -2.92 9.83
N PHE A 82 0.30 -4.08 9.19
CA PHE A 82 1.43 -4.89 8.72
C PHE A 82 2.34 -4.10 7.76
N ILE A 83 1.79 -3.40 6.76
CA ILE A 83 2.55 -2.58 5.80
C ILE A 83 3.24 -1.41 6.52
N ALA A 84 2.56 -0.74 7.47
CA ALA A 84 3.18 0.32 8.26
C ALA A 84 4.40 -0.19 9.04
N GLN A 85 4.29 -1.37 9.64
CA GLN A 85 5.41 -2.01 10.35
C GLN A 85 6.53 -2.46 9.39
N LEU A 86 6.20 -2.91 8.15
CA LEU A 86 7.21 -3.19 7.13
C LEU A 86 8.00 -1.93 6.76
N GLY A 87 7.36 -0.77 6.66
CA GLY A 87 8.03 0.51 6.41
C GLY A 87 9.08 0.82 7.48
N ILE A 88 8.77 0.57 8.76
CA ILE A 88 9.72 0.72 9.87
C ILE A 88 10.88 -0.28 9.76
N LEU A 89 10.57 -1.55 9.52
CA LEU A 89 11.60 -2.59 9.37
C LEU A 89 12.52 -2.33 8.17
N TRP A 90 11.99 -1.78 7.10
CA TRP A 90 12.75 -1.31 5.94
C TRP A 90 13.70 -0.15 6.29
N GLN A 91 13.17 0.91 6.91
CA GLN A 91 13.96 2.07 7.32
C GLN A 91 15.08 1.71 8.30
N THR A 92 14.87 0.71 9.12
CA THR A 92 15.86 0.22 10.09
C THR A 92 16.82 -0.84 9.53
N ASN A 93 16.73 -1.14 8.22
CA ASN A 93 17.48 -2.21 7.54
C ASN A 93 17.29 -3.61 8.20
N THR A 94 16.16 -3.84 8.87
CA THR A 94 15.84 -5.13 9.51
C THR A 94 15.34 -6.15 8.50
N ILE A 95 14.75 -5.69 7.38
CA ILE A 95 14.33 -6.53 6.26
C ILE A 95 15.05 -6.13 4.98
N SER A 96 15.18 -7.08 4.06
CA SER A 96 15.75 -6.87 2.73
C SER A 96 14.67 -6.48 1.71
N VAL A 97 15.10 -5.93 0.57
CA VAL A 97 14.24 -5.72 -0.62
C VAL A 97 13.52 -7.01 -1.00
N ALA A 98 14.17 -8.18 -0.86
CA ALA A 98 13.57 -9.45 -1.20
C ALA A 98 12.38 -9.82 -0.28
N ASN A 99 12.48 -9.52 1.03
CA ASN A 99 11.36 -9.73 1.96
C ASN A 99 10.16 -8.83 1.60
N GLU A 100 10.43 -7.54 1.35
CA GLU A 100 9.40 -6.58 0.97
C GLU A 100 8.73 -6.98 -0.35
N HIS A 101 9.50 -7.28 -1.40
CA HIS A 101 8.95 -7.69 -2.70
C HIS A 101 8.17 -9.00 -2.61
N PHE A 102 8.61 -9.95 -1.79
CA PHE A 102 7.90 -11.21 -1.58
C PHE A 102 6.47 -10.96 -1.07
N VAL A 103 6.32 -10.20 0.02
CA VAL A 103 4.99 -9.96 0.59
C VAL A 103 4.15 -8.99 -0.24
N SER A 104 4.75 -7.96 -0.83
CA SER A 104 4.05 -7.01 -1.71
C SER A 104 3.42 -7.72 -2.89
N ASN A 105 4.13 -8.69 -3.50
CA ASN A 105 3.57 -9.48 -4.58
C ASN A 105 2.44 -10.42 -4.11
N LEU A 106 2.54 -11.01 -2.92
CA LEU A 106 1.45 -11.84 -2.37
C LEU A 106 0.20 -11.00 -2.07
N ILE A 107 0.36 -9.81 -1.51
CA ILE A 107 -0.75 -8.87 -1.27
C ILE A 107 -1.40 -8.46 -2.58
N LYS A 108 -0.60 -8.11 -3.60
CA LYS A 108 -1.11 -7.78 -4.94
C LYS A 108 -1.89 -8.95 -5.57
N GLN A 109 -1.40 -10.18 -5.45
CA GLN A 109 -2.13 -11.37 -5.93
C GLN A 109 -3.51 -11.51 -5.27
N LYS A 110 -3.61 -11.27 -3.95
CA LYS A 110 -4.90 -11.29 -3.25
C LYS A 110 -5.84 -10.20 -3.76
N LEU A 111 -5.35 -8.98 -3.96
CA LEU A 111 -6.14 -7.87 -4.51
C LEU A 111 -6.60 -8.16 -5.94
N TYR A 112 -5.73 -8.60 -6.83
CA TYR A 112 -6.11 -8.98 -8.20
C TYR A 112 -7.18 -10.07 -8.21
N SER A 113 -7.06 -11.08 -7.35
CA SER A 113 -8.07 -12.13 -7.22
C SER A 113 -9.43 -11.59 -6.78
N LEU A 114 -9.45 -10.66 -5.82
CA LEU A 114 -10.68 -10.01 -5.37
C LEU A 114 -11.31 -9.13 -6.47
N ILE A 115 -10.50 -8.35 -7.17
CA ILE A 115 -10.93 -7.49 -8.27
C ILE A 115 -11.56 -8.33 -9.37
N ASP A 116 -10.90 -9.41 -9.81
CA ASP A 116 -11.40 -10.31 -10.86
C ASP A 116 -12.69 -11.03 -10.43
N ALA A 117 -12.80 -11.42 -9.16
CA ALA A 117 -13.99 -12.04 -8.61
C ALA A 117 -15.17 -11.07 -8.42
N THR A 118 -14.95 -9.76 -8.46
CA THR A 118 -15.97 -8.75 -8.22
C THR A 118 -16.94 -8.67 -9.40
N ARG A 119 -18.22 -8.91 -9.12
CA ARG A 119 -19.30 -8.68 -10.08
C ARG A 119 -19.82 -7.26 -9.93
N VAL A 120 -19.37 -6.38 -10.80
CA VAL A 120 -19.79 -4.97 -10.78
C VAL A 120 -21.25 -4.87 -11.21
N ILE A 121 -22.09 -4.30 -10.35
CA ILE A 121 -23.43 -3.85 -10.69
C ILE A 121 -23.40 -2.33 -10.70
N PRO A 122 -23.30 -1.69 -11.88
CA PRO A 122 -23.20 -0.24 -11.95
C PRO A 122 -24.39 0.45 -11.31
N LYS A 123 -24.15 1.52 -10.57
CA LYS A 123 -25.20 2.41 -10.07
C LYS A 123 -25.74 3.28 -11.21
N ASN A 124 -26.97 3.78 -11.08
CA ASN A 124 -27.56 4.66 -12.09
C ASN A 124 -26.78 5.98 -12.27
N ASP A 125 -26.06 6.42 -11.22
CA ASP A 125 -25.24 7.62 -11.16
C ASP A 125 -23.74 7.28 -11.06
N ALA A 126 -23.35 6.10 -11.56
CA ALA A 126 -21.97 5.64 -11.52
C ALA A 126 -21.03 6.62 -12.24
N LYS A 127 -19.99 7.05 -11.53
CA LYS A 127 -18.88 7.81 -12.10
C LYS A 127 -17.83 6.87 -12.66
N THR A 128 -17.05 7.39 -13.61
CA THR A 128 -15.86 6.72 -14.12
C THR A 128 -14.63 7.33 -13.47
N TYR A 129 -13.85 6.50 -12.77
CA TYR A 129 -12.60 6.85 -12.10
C TYR A 129 -11.41 6.37 -12.94
N LEU A 130 -10.47 7.25 -13.20
CA LEU A 130 -9.18 6.88 -13.77
C LEU A 130 -8.16 6.78 -12.63
N LEU A 131 -7.59 5.60 -12.45
CA LEU A 131 -6.60 5.31 -11.42
C LEU A 131 -5.22 5.07 -12.06
N TYR A 132 -4.23 5.82 -11.64
CA TYR A 132 -2.86 5.66 -12.12
C TYR A 132 -1.83 6.08 -11.07
N LEU A 133 -0.59 5.66 -11.25
CA LEU A 133 0.55 6.20 -10.52
C LEU A 133 1.51 6.89 -11.49
N PRO A 134 2.10 8.02 -11.12
CA PRO A 134 3.02 8.78 -11.97
C PRO A 134 4.21 7.95 -12.46
N ALA A 135 4.94 8.51 -13.41
CA ALA A 135 6.21 7.94 -13.83
C ALA A 135 7.13 7.71 -12.62
N ASN A 136 7.76 6.53 -12.57
CA ASN A 136 8.63 6.05 -11.50
C ASN A 136 7.96 5.80 -10.12
N GLU A 137 6.64 5.99 -9.97
CA GLU A 137 5.92 5.54 -8.78
C GLU A 137 5.46 4.08 -8.95
N LEU A 138 5.89 3.21 -8.02
CA LEU A 138 5.67 1.76 -8.09
C LEU A 138 4.80 1.20 -6.96
N HIS A 139 4.41 2.02 -5.96
CA HIS A 139 3.71 1.59 -4.75
C HIS A 139 2.19 1.47 -4.98
N GLU A 140 1.78 0.48 -5.77
CA GLU A 140 0.40 0.37 -6.28
C GLU A 140 -0.60 -0.36 -5.36
N ILE A 141 -0.19 -0.91 -4.20
CA ILE A 141 -1.09 -1.68 -3.32
C ILE A 141 -2.30 -0.85 -2.89
N GLY A 142 -2.08 0.40 -2.49
CA GLY A 142 -3.16 1.32 -2.12
C GLY A 142 -4.11 1.61 -3.28
N LEU A 143 -3.56 1.78 -4.49
CA LEU A 143 -4.35 2.02 -5.70
C LEU A 143 -5.19 0.80 -6.10
N LEU A 144 -4.64 -0.41 -5.99
CA LEU A 144 -5.37 -1.66 -6.21
C LEU A 144 -6.51 -1.85 -5.19
N TYR A 145 -6.25 -1.53 -3.92
CA TYR A 145 -7.31 -1.59 -2.91
C TYR A 145 -8.42 -0.57 -3.21
N LEU A 146 -8.08 0.64 -3.63
CA LEU A 146 -9.05 1.65 -4.05
C LEU A 146 -9.86 1.16 -5.27
N GLN A 147 -9.22 0.55 -6.27
CA GLN A 147 -9.93 -0.08 -7.40
C GLN A 147 -10.98 -1.06 -6.90
N TYR A 148 -10.61 -1.98 -6.02
CA TYR A 148 -11.54 -2.95 -5.42
C TYR A 148 -12.73 -2.24 -4.75
N GLN A 149 -12.45 -1.22 -3.92
CA GLN A 149 -13.48 -0.46 -3.21
C GLN A 149 -14.45 0.26 -4.16
N LEU A 150 -13.94 0.87 -5.22
CA LEU A 150 -14.79 1.53 -6.23
C LEU A 150 -15.69 0.51 -6.95
N LEU A 151 -15.15 -0.64 -7.34
CA LEU A 151 -15.89 -1.67 -8.04
C LEU A 151 -17.02 -2.26 -7.19
N ILE A 152 -16.78 -2.61 -5.92
CA ILE A 152 -17.83 -3.13 -5.02
C ILE A 152 -18.89 -2.08 -4.71
N ASN A 153 -18.57 -0.79 -4.84
CA ASN A 153 -19.49 0.33 -4.72
C ASN A 153 -20.20 0.70 -6.04
N GLY A 154 -20.05 -0.11 -7.08
CA GLY A 154 -20.75 0.04 -8.36
C GLY A 154 -20.27 1.22 -9.21
N GLN A 155 -19.02 1.64 -9.05
CA GLN A 155 -18.37 2.65 -9.86
C GLN A 155 -17.66 2.01 -11.07
N HIS A 156 -17.43 2.80 -12.12
CA HIS A 156 -16.59 2.39 -13.24
C HIS A 156 -15.14 2.76 -12.97
N VAL A 157 -14.20 1.90 -13.36
CA VAL A 157 -12.78 2.15 -13.13
C VAL A 157 -11.97 1.88 -14.41
N ILE A 158 -11.15 2.85 -14.77
CA ILE A 158 -10.06 2.71 -15.74
C ILE A 158 -8.77 2.63 -14.91
N PHE A 159 -8.17 1.45 -14.83
CA PHE A 159 -6.96 1.23 -14.05
C PHE A 159 -5.75 1.17 -14.97
N LEU A 160 -4.89 2.18 -14.91
CA LEU A 160 -3.64 2.23 -15.68
C LEU A 160 -2.45 1.68 -14.88
N GLY A 161 -2.58 1.66 -13.54
CA GLY A 161 -1.56 1.11 -12.66
C GLY A 161 -0.33 2.00 -12.48
N GLN A 162 0.79 1.34 -12.19
CA GLN A 162 2.05 1.99 -11.85
C GLN A 162 2.80 2.55 -13.06
N ASN A 163 3.68 3.53 -12.80
CA ASN A 163 4.65 4.06 -13.76
C ASN A 163 4.02 4.57 -15.07
N THR A 164 2.92 5.32 -14.96
CA THR A 164 2.21 5.87 -16.12
C THR A 164 2.45 7.38 -16.24
N PRO A 165 3.10 7.86 -17.30
CA PRO A 165 3.24 9.30 -17.53
C PRO A 165 1.89 9.98 -17.73
N SER A 166 1.66 11.12 -17.06
CA SER A 166 0.41 11.88 -17.13
C SER A 166 0.06 12.37 -18.53
N THR A 167 1.04 12.46 -19.43
CA THR A 167 0.85 12.87 -20.82
C THR A 167 -0.10 11.95 -21.62
N TYR A 168 -0.29 10.69 -21.18
CA TYR A 168 -1.23 9.75 -21.81
C TYR A 168 -2.68 9.92 -21.38
N LEU A 169 -2.96 10.69 -20.34
CA LEU A 169 -4.34 10.80 -19.80
C LEU A 169 -5.30 11.45 -20.82
N ASN A 170 -4.84 12.40 -21.62
CA ASN A 170 -5.62 12.99 -22.70
C ASN A 170 -6.03 11.96 -23.77
N GLU A 171 -5.11 11.04 -24.11
CA GLU A 171 -5.42 9.94 -25.03
C GLU A 171 -6.51 9.04 -24.46
N VAL A 172 -6.40 8.66 -23.18
CA VAL A 172 -7.41 7.85 -22.51
C VAL A 172 -8.76 8.56 -22.50
N TYR A 173 -8.79 9.85 -22.11
CA TYR A 173 -10.03 10.64 -22.07
C TYR A 173 -10.71 10.70 -23.43
N SER A 174 -9.95 10.87 -24.50
CA SER A 174 -10.49 10.94 -25.87
C SER A 174 -11.21 9.65 -26.32
N LYS A 175 -10.88 8.51 -25.71
CA LYS A 175 -11.49 7.20 -26.01
C LYS A 175 -12.58 6.83 -25.02
N THR A 176 -12.33 7.08 -23.75
CA THR A 176 -13.22 6.75 -22.66
C THR A 176 -13.21 7.90 -21.66
N PRO A 177 -14.17 8.83 -21.74
CA PRO A 177 -14.29 9.92 -20.80
C PRO A 177 -14.41 9.44 -19.35
N PHE A 178 -13.72 10.10 -18.43
CA PHE A 178 -13.79 9.84 -17.00
C PHE A 178 -14.15 11.10 -16.22
N ASN A 179 -14.69 10.94 -15.02
CA ASN A 179 -15.14 12.03 -14.15
C ASN A 179 -14.08 12.45 -13.13
N GLU A 180 -13.33 11.48 -12.64
CA GLU A 180 -12.39 11.64 -11.53
C GLU A 180 -11.04 11.04 -11.92
N VAL A 181 -9.96 11.72 -11.55
CA VAL A 181 -8.60 11.18 -11.62
C VAL A 181 -8.09 10.99 -10.19
N VAL A 182 -7.56 9.81 -9.91
CA VAL A 182 -6.99 9.52 -8.60
C VAL A 182 -5.59 8.95 -8.76
N SER A 183 -4.67 9.49 -7.98
CA SER A 183 -3.28 9.04 -7.89
C SER A 183 -2.80 9.01 -6.45
N ILE A 184 -1.78 8.21 -6.17
CA ILE A 184 -1.16 8.11 -4.85
C ILE A 184 0.33 8.38 -5.03
N PHE A 185 0.87 9.31 -4.26
CA PHE A 185 2.28 9.66 -4.27
C PHE A 185 2.95 9.11 -3.00
N THR A 186 3.85 8.16 -3.15
CA THR A 186 4.61 7.58 -2.04
C THR A 186 6.08 8.00 -2.11
N THR A 187 6.69 7.84 -3.28
CA THR A 187 8.09 8.21 -3.52
C THR A 187 8.26 9.17 -4.68
N ASN A 188 7.35 9.14 -5.64
CA ASN A 188 7.39 10.00 -6.82
C ASN A 188 6.00 10.57 -7.17
N PRO A 189 5.90 11.86 -7.52
CA PRO A 189 6.97 12.86 -7.49
C PRO A 189 7.45 13.14 -6.07
N HIS A 190 8.65 13.69 -5.91
CA HIS A 190 9.16 14.14 -4.61
C HIS A 190 8.22 15.18 -3.99
N CYS A 191 8.22 15.27 -2.66
CA CYS A 191 7.26 16.12 -1.92
C CYS A 191 7.33 17.60 -2.32
N ASP A 192 8.49 18.10 -2.74
CA ASP A 192 8.71 19.46 -3.24
C ASP A 192 8.23 19.65 -4.71
N GLU A 193 8.02 18.57 -5.46
CA GLU A 193 7.55 18.57 -6.84
C GLU A 193 6.03 18.32 -6.98
N VAL A 194 5.36 17.92 -5.90
CA VAL A 194 3.93 17.52 -5.94
C VAL A 194 3.04 18.65 -6.41
N SER A 195 3.26 19.89 -5.93
CA SER A 195 2.45 21.04 -6.34
C SER A 195 2.55 21.30 -7.83
N ASP A 196 3.78 21.37 -8.37
CA ASP A 196 4.01 21.59 -9.78
C ASP A 196 3.44 20.44 -10.65
N TYR A 197 3.54 19.21 -10.14
CA TYR A 197 2.96 18.04 -10.81
C TYR A 197 1.44 18.16 -10.93
N ILE A 198 0.76 18.53 -9.83
CA ILE A 198 -0.71 18.69 -9.82
C ILE A 198 -1.14 19.86 -10.72
N GLU A 199 -0.44 21.01 -10.69
CA GLU A 199 -0.72 22.15 -11.55
C GLU A 199 -0.59 21.79 -13.04
N ASN A 200 0.49 21.10 -13.43
CA ASN A 200 0.70 20.63 -14.78
C ASN A 200 -0.36 19.61 -15.22
N LEU A 201 -0.76 18.71 -14.32
CA LEU A 201 -1.83 17.75 -14.57
C LEU A 201 -3.17 18.47 -14.80
N ALA A 202 -3.53 19.39 -13.91
CA ALA A 202 -4.75 20.19 -14.01
C ALA A 202 -4.79 21.00 -15.33
N ALA A 203 -3.69 21.68 -15.68
CA ALA A 203 -3.58 22.40 -16.95
C ALA A 203 -3.73 21.48 -18.17
N SER A 204 -3.19 20.25 -18.11
CA SER A 204 -3.31 19.29 -19.21
C SER A 204 -4.74 18.80 -19.46
N LEU A 205 -5.59 18.85 -18.43
CA LEU A 205 -6.98 18.38 -18.45
C LEU A 205 -7.99 19.52 -18.33
N GLU A 206 -7.57 20.79 -18.45
CA GLU A 206 -8.41 21.98 -18.24
C GLU A 206 -9.68 22.03 -19.15
N ASN A 207 -9.58 21.43 -20.34
CA ASN A 207 -10.69 21.40 -21.31
C ASN A 207 -11.73 20.29 -21.02
N TYR A 208 -11.53 19.51 -19.97
CA TYR A 208 -12.40 18.41 -19.60
C TYR A 208 -13.04 18.62 -18.21
N PRO A 209 -14.30 18.20 -17.99
CA PRO A 209 -14.97 18.34 -16.70
C PRO A 209 -14.51 17.22 -15.72
N VAL A 210 -13.21 17.21 -15.39
CA VAL A 210 -12.57 16.19 -14.54
C VAL A 210 -12.27 16.79 -13.17
N GLN A 211 -12.46 15.99 -12.11
CA GLN A 211 -12.05 16.30 -10.73
C GLN A 211 -10.77 15.53 -10.35
N PHE A 212 -10.01 16.09 -9.42
CA PHE A 212 -8.74 15.55 -8.93
C PHE A 212 -8.81 15.30 -7.43
#